data_41e047cefd4f87ac7cc81b6c8c004fd4
#
_entry.id   41e047cefd4f87ac7cc81b6c8c004fd4
#
_cell.length_a   1.000
_cell.length_b   1.000
_cell.length_c   1.000
_cell.angle_alpha   90.00
_cell.angle_beta   90.00
_cell.angle_gamma   90.00
#
_symmetry.space_group_name_H-M   'P 1'
#
loop_
_entity.id
_entity.type
_entity.pdbx_description
1 polymer ?
#
loop_
_entity_poly.entity_id
_entity_poly.type
_entity_poly.pdbx_seq_one_letter_code
_entity_poly.pdbx_strand_id
1 'polypeptide(L)'
;MRQWLLLKDILRTGWVRAGVESPESVAAHSWGMSVLAMHLCPDSLDKMRVIEMCLVHDLPEIEVGDLTPHDDTSTKSEDEHRAMARLAPQWLDLFEEYEAQETEEAKFVKYLDKLDMALMARIYEEKQGLDLSEFITSARKVIGETNLK
;
A
#
# COMPACT_ATOMS: atom_id res chain seq x y z
N MET A 1 21.46 0.68 1.00
CA MET A 1 20.65 1.89 1.31
C MET A 1 20.07 2.56 0.07
N ARG A 2 20.90 2.91 -0.94
CA ARG A 2 20.40 3.61 -2.15
C ARG A 2 19.23 2.88 -2.85
N GLN A 3 19.28 1.55 -2.88
CA GLN A 3 18.26 0.75 -3.55
C GLN A 3 16.85 0.90 -2.94
N TRP A 4 16.72 1.15 -1.64
CA TRP A 4 15.42 1.34 -1.01
C TRP A 4 14.70 2.59 -1.52
N LEU A 5 15.47 3.62 -1.89
CA LEU A 5 14.94 4.88 -2.38
C LEU A 5 14.35 4.77 -3.79
N LEU A 6 14.64 3.68 -4.50
CA LEU A 6 14.07 3.41 -5.83
C LEU A 6 12.57 3.16 -5.80
N LEU A 7 11.99 2.91 -4.63
CA LEU A 7 10.53 2.82 -4.49
C LEU A 7 9.84 4.13 -4.91
N LYS A 8 10.56 5.25 -4.84
CA LYS A 8 10.07 6.56 -5.31
C LYS A 8 9.84 6.60 -6.82
N ASP A 9 10.47 5.72 -7.57
CA ASP A 9 10.36 5.67 -9.03
C ASP A 9 9.27 4.70 -9.51
N ILE A 10 8.75 3.86 -8.63
CA ILE A 10 7.71 2.88 -8.96
C ILE A 10 6.35 3.55 -8.84
N LEU A 11 5.67 3.75 -9.98
CA LEU A 11 4.33 4.35 -9.97
C LEU A 11 3.27 3.31 -9.61
N ARG A 12 2.20 3.79 -8.99
CA ARG A 12 1.01 2.98 -8.72
C ARG A 12 0.33 2.62 -10.03
N THR A 13 0.48 1.37 -10.46
CA THR A 13 0.03 0.88 -11.78
C THR A 13 -1.47 1.04 -12.00
N GLY A 14 -2.28 0.86 -10.96
CA GLY A 14 -3.72 1.06 -11.04
C GLY A 14 -4.10 2.47 -11.50
N TRP A 15 -3.43 3.49 -10.96
CA TRP A 15 -3.67 4.88 -11.37
C TRP A 15 -3.22 5.14 -12.80
N VAL A 16 -2.07 4.60 -13.20
CA VAL A 16 -1.57 4.70 -14.57
C VAL A 16 -2.59 4.13 -15.56
N ARG A 17 -3.10 2.92 -15.27
CA ARG A 17 -4.10 2.24 -16.13
C ARG A 17 -5.44 2.96 -16.16
N ALA A 18 -5.81 3.63 -15.07
CA ALA A 18 -7.05 4.41 -15.00
C ALA A 18 -6.95 5.80 -15.66
N GLY A 19 -5.79 6.16 -16.21
CA GLY A 19 -5.58 7.43 -16.89
C GLY A 19 -5.31 8.62 -15.99
N VAL A 20 -4.91 8.38 -14.72
CA VAL A 20 -4.52 9.46 -13.81
C VAL A 20 -3.25 10.13 -14.33
N GLU A 21 -3.29 11.45 -14.48
CA GLU A 21 -2.10 12.23 -14.81
C GLU A 21 -1.21 12.43 -13.59
N SER A 22 0.10 12.27 -13.75
CA SER A 22 1.08 12.38 -12.68
C SER A 22 0.72 11.53 -11.46
N PRO A 23 0.53 10.22 -11.63
CA PRO A 23 0.13 9.35 -10.53
C PRO A 23 1.21 9.24 -9.47
N GLU A 24 0.78 8.99 -8.23
CA GLU A 24 1.71 8.81 -7.11
C GLU A 24 2.62 7.60 -7.29
N SER A 25 3.79 7.65 -6.65
CA SER A 25 4.65 6.49 -6.49
C SER A 25 4.15 5.57 -5.37
N VAL A 26 4.65 4.33 -5.37
CA VAL A 26 4.42 3.39 -4.26
C VAL A 26 4.99 3.95 -2.94
N ALA A 27 6.12 4.65 -2.99
CA ALA A 27 6.69 5.30 -1.81
C ALA A 27 5.75 6.39 -1.25
N ALA A 28 5.13 7.19 -2.12
CA ALA A 28 4.16 8.20 -1.70
C ALA A 28 2.92 7.57 -1.06
N HIS A 29 2.42 6.46 -1.62
CA HIS A 29 1.35 5.67 -1.03
C HIS A 29 1.73 5.17 0.39
N SER A 30 2.90 4.59 0.55
CA SER A 30 3.39 4.12 1.86
C SER A 30 3.51 5.26 2.87
N TRP A 31 3.97 6.44 2.44
CA TRP A 31 3.96 7.64 3.28
C TRP A 31 2.53 8.02 3.72
N GLY A 32 1.59 8.04 2.78
CA GLY A 32 0.19 8.35 3.07
C GLY A 32 -0.40 7.41 4.12
N MET A 33 -0.18 6.10 3.97
CA MET A 33 -0.58 5.10 4.96
C MET A 33 0.02 5.39 6.34
N SER A 34 1.29 5.77 6.39
CA SER A 34 1.99 6.05 7.65
C SER A 34 1.42 7.28 8.37
N VAL A 35 1.06 8.33 7.63
CA VAL A 35 0.40 9.51 8.19
C VAL A 35 -1.00 9.16 8.71
N LEU A 36 -1.77 8.38 7.96
CA LEU A 36 -3.07 7.87 8.42
C LEU A 36 -2.93 7.02 9.69
N ALA A 37 -1.87 6.19 9.76
CA ALA A 37 -1.57 5.40 10.95
C ALA A 37 -1.33 6.28 12.18
N MET A 38 -0.57 7.36 12.03
CA MET A 38 -0.33 8.31 13.13
C MET A 38 -1.62 8.88 13.70
N HIS A 39 -2.60 9.12 12.82
CA HIS A 39 -3.88 9.72 13.21
C HIS A 39 -4.89 8.70 13.74
N LEU A 40 -4.97 7.52 13.14
CA LEU A 40 -6.07 6.57 13.35
C LEU A 40 -5.71 5.35 14.20
N CYS A 41 -4.41 5.09 14.46
CA CYS A 41 -4.02 3.86 15.14
C CYS A 41 -4.61 3.81 16.56
N PRO A 42 -5.39 2.78 16.89
CA PRO A 42 -5.91 2.62 18.25
C PRO A 42 -4.78 2.44 19.27
N ASP A 43 -5.01 2.91 20.50
CA ASP A 43 -4.04 2.76 21.60
C ASP A 43 -3.77 1.29 21.98
N SER A 44 -4.69 0.39 21.63
CA SER A 44 -4.53 -1.07 21.83
C SER A 44 -3.52 -1.73 20.93
N LEU A 45 -3.09 -1.05 19.84
CA LEU A 45 -2.12 -1.60 18.89
C LEU A 45 -0.74 -0.96 19.08
N ASP A 46 0.29 -1.69 18.67
CA ASP A 46 1.66 -1.18 18.60
C ASP A 46 1.79 -0.22 17.42
N LYS A 47 1.63 1.08 17.68
CA LYS A 47 1.64 2.13 16.66
C LYS A 47 2.97 2.17 15.89
N MET A 48 4.10 2.02 16.55
CA MET A 48 5.40 2.03 15.88
C MET A 48 5.48 0.86 14.88
N ARG A 49 5.08 -0.32 15.30
CA ARG A 49 5.06 -1.50 14.43
C ARG A 49 4.13 -1.32 13.23
N VAL A 50 2.96 -0.71 13.43
CA VAL A 50 2.04 -0.37 12.34
C VAL A 50 2.70 0.56 11.33
N ILE A 51 3.35 1.63 11.79
CA ILE A 51 4.03 2.61 10.93
C ILE A 51 5.18 1.96 10.16
N GLU A 52 6.02 1.18 10.84
CA GLU A 52 7.12 0.47 10.20
C GLU A 52 6.62 -0.49 9.13
N MET A 53 5.54 -1.21 9.41
CA MET A 53 4.91 -2.13 8.45
C MET A 53 4.34 -1.39 7.24
N CYS A 54 3.70 -0.23 7.44
CA CYS A 54 3.25 0.64 6.35
C CYS A 54 4.41 1.03 5.42
N LEU A 55 5.57 1.39 6.00
CA LEU A 55 6.72 1.86 5.23
C LEU A 55 7.39 0.75 4.41
N VAL A 56 7.36 -0.49 4.86
CA VAL A 56 8.13 -1.58 4.23
C VAL A 56 7.29 -2.61 3.48
N HIS A 57 5.96 -2.63 3.64
CA HIS A 57 5.12 -3.72 3.09
C HIS A 57 5.20 -3.85 1.57
N ASP A 58 5.42 -2.76 0.84
CA ASP A 58 5.53 -2.73 -0.62
C ASP A 58 6.98 -2.57 -1.12
N LEU A 59 7.97 -2.62 -0.23
CA LEU A 59 9.37 -2.48 -0.60
C LEU A 59 9.82 -3.47 -1.68
N PRO A 60 9.34 -4.73 -1.70
CA PRO A 60 9.67 -5.69 -2.75
C PRO A 60 9.28 -5.24 -4.16
N GLU A 61 8.37 -4.29 -4.31
CA GLU A 61 7.94 -3.79 -5.62
C GLU A 61 9.06 -3.10 -6.40
N ILE A 62 10.16 -2.72 -5.73
CA ILE A 62 11.39 -2.25 -6.39
C ILE A 62 11.87 -3.28 -7.43
N GLU A 63 11.77 -4.57 -7.14
CA GLU A 63 12.18 -5.65 -8.04
C GLU A 63 11.02 -6.25 -8.85
N VAL A 64 9.86 -6.40 -8.21
CA VAL A 64 8.70 -7.10 -8.79
C VAL A 64 7.79 -6.13 -9.57
N GLY A 65 7.77 -4.85 -9.20
CA GLY A 65 6.83 -3.87 -9.72
C GLY A 65 5.50 -3.88 -8.96
N ASP A 66 4.68 -2.87 -9.23
CA ASP A 66 3.33 -2.77 -8.67
C ASP A 66 2.35 -3.58 -9.55
N LEU A 67 2.06 -4.81 -9.14
CA LEU A 67 1.13 -5.70 -9.84
C LEU A 67 -0.31 -5.43 -9.44
N THR A 68 -1.20 -5.43 -10.43
CA THR A 68 -2.66 -5.30 -10.22
C THR A 68 -3.34 -6.65 -10.45
N PRO A 69 -4.65 -6.79 -10.11
CA PRO A 69 -5.40 -8.01 -10.43
C PRO A 69 -5.45 -8.37 -11.92
N HIS A 70 -5.11 -7.43 -12.81
CA HIS A 70 -5.04 -7.66 -14.26
C HIS A 70 -3.71 -8.27 -14.72
N ASP A 71 -2.69 -8.32 -13.84
CA ASP A 71 -1.39 -8.91 -14.13
C ASP A 71 -1.37 -10.39 -13.74
N ASP A 72 -0.36 -11.13 -14.23
CA ASP A 72 -0.09 -12.47 -13.74
C ASP A 72 0.50 -12.38 -12.33
N THR A 73 -0.29 -12.80 -11.34
CA THR A 73 0.07 -12.78 -9.91
C THR A 73 0.35 -14.18 -9.36
N SER A 74 0.47 -15.21 -10.21
CA SER A 74 0.60 -16.62 -9.80
C SER A 74 1.80 -16.87 -8.89
N THR A 75 2.92 -16.14 -9.08
CA THR A 75 4.15 -16.26 -8.29
C THR A 75 4.43 -15.03 -7.42
N LYS A 76 3.49 -14.11 -7.33
CA LYS A 76 3.69 -12.80 -6.67
C LYS A 76 4.23 -12.94 -5.25
N SER A 77 3.60 -13.76 -4.44
CA SER A 77 3.96 -13.92 -3.02
C SER A 77 5.40 -14.45 -2.86
N GLU A 78 5.77 -15.44 -3.66
CA GLU A 78 7.13 -16.02 -3.63
C GLU A 78 8.18 -15.03 -4.12
N ASP A 79 7.88 -14.30 -5.20
CA ASP A 79 8.78 -13.32 -5.79
C ASP A 79 9.01 -12.14 -4.85
N GLU A 80 7.95 -11.64 -4.21
CA GLU A 80 8.04 -10.56 -3.22
C GLU A 80 8.84 -11.00 -1.99
N HIS A 81 8.61 -12.21 -1.49
CA HIS A 81 9.36 -12.72 -0.35
C HIS A 81 10.87 -12.82 -0.65
N ARG A 82 11.22 -13.36 -1.83
CA ARG A 82 12.62 -13.42 -2.28
C ARG A 82 13.23 -12.03 -2.44
N ALA A 83 12.49 -11.11 -3.04
CA ALA A 83 12.95 -9.73 -3.20
C ALA A 83 13.19 -9.06 -1.85
N MET A 84 12.27 -9.22 -0.90
CA MET A 84 12.42 -8.66 0.44
C MET A 84 13.62 -9.23 1.19
N ALA A 85 13.84 -10.53 1.10
CA ALA A 85 14.99 -11.19 1.72
C ALA A 85 16.32 -10.66 1.19
N ARG A 86 16.40 -10.27 -0.10
CA ARG A 86 17.59 -9.66 -0.69
C ARG A 86 17.73 -8.18 -0.34
N LEU A 87 16.64 -7.43 -0.47
CA LEU A 87 16.64 -5.97 -0.35
C LEU A 87 16.79 -5.50 1.09
N ALA A 88 16.10 -6.15 2.00
CA ALA A 88 15.97 -5.69 3.38
C ALA A 88 15.72 -6.83 4.36
N PRO A 89 16.70 -7.76 4.51
CA PRO A 89 16.54 -8.90 5.43
C PRO A 89 16.25 -8.48 6.87
N GLN A 90 16.70 -7.31 7.28
CA GLN A 90 16.44 -6.77 8.62
C GLN A 90 14.97 -6.44 8.88
N TRP A 91 14.16 -6.28 7.83
CA TRP A 91 12.72 -5.99 7.94
C TRP A 91 11.84 -7.14 7.42
N LEU A 92 12.45 -8.30 7.19
CA LEU A 92 11.70 -9.47 6.68
C LEU A 92 10.59 -9.89 7.62
N ASP A 93 10.80 -9.80 8.94
CA ASP A 93 9.79 -10.12 9.94
C ASP A 93 8.54 -9.25 9.81
N LEU A 94 8.72 -7.94 9.58
CA LEU A 94 7.61 -7.01 9.37
C LEU A 94 6.83 -7.35 8.10
N PHE A 95 7.55 -7.68 7.03
CA PHE A 95 6.94 -8.06 5.76
C PHE A 95 6.15 -9.37 5.90
N GLU A 96 6.72 -10.38 6.55
CA GLU A 96 6.06 -11.68 6.78
C GLU A 96 4.82 -11.52 7.68
N GLU A 97 4.89 -10.69 8.71
CA GLU A 97 3.73 -10.39 9.55
C GLU A 97 2.60 -9.76 8.73
N TYR A 98 2.92 -8.79 7.88
CA TYR A 98 1.92 -8.17 6.99
C TYR A 98 1.30 -9.20 6.05
N GLU A 99 2.11 -10.03 5.39
CA GLU A 99 1.63 -11.05 4.46
C GLU A 99 0.74 -12.11 5.15
N ALA A 100 1.08 -12.51 6.37
CA ALA A 100 0.32 -13.51 7.11
C ALA A 100 -1.07 -13.02 7.54
N GLN A 101 -1.26 -11.71 7.75
CA GLN A 101 -2.54 -11.11 8.15
C GLN A 101 -3.17 -11.75 9.39
N GLU A 102 -2.36 -12.21 10.32
CA GLU A 102 -2.83 -12.86 11.55
C GLU A 102 -2.91 -11.91 12.73
N THR A 103 -2.01 -10.91 12.81
CA THR A 103 -2.00 -9.94 13.90
C THR A 103 -2.98 -8.80 13.64
N GLU A 104 -3.46 -8.17 14.71
CA GLU A 104 -4.33 -6.99 14.59
C GLU A 104 -3.60 -5.81 13.94
N GLU A 105 -2.30 -5.66 14.18
CA GLU A 105 -1.45 -4.67 13.51
C GLU A 105 -1.43 -4.88 12.00
N ALA A 106 -1.20 -6.11 11.53
CA ALA A 106 -1.18 -6.43 10.10
C ALA A 106 -2.54 -6.17 9.44
N LYS A 107 -3.63 -6.54 10.09
CA LYS A 107 -4.99 -6.27 9.61
C LYS A 107 -5.27 -4.78 9.52
N PHE A 108 -4.79 -4.03 10.50
CA PHE A 108 -4.95 -2.57 10.50
C PHE A 108 -4.13 -1.92 9.38
N VAL A 109 -2.92 -2.40 9.11
CA VAL A 109 -2.11 -1.93 7.97
C VAL A 109 -2.85 -2.17 6.65
N LYS A 110 -3.49 -3.32 6.48
CA LYS A 110 -4.31 -3.59 5.30
C LYS A 110 -5.51 -2.65 5.19
N TYR A 111 -6.15 -2.34 6.31
CA TYR A 111 -7.19 -1.31 6.35
C TYR A 111 -6.66 0.05 5.86
N LEU A 112 -5.48 0.46 6.33
CA LEU A 112 -4.85 1.72 5.93
C LEU A 112 -4.47 1.73 4.44
N ASP A 113 -4.00 0.61 3.91
CA ASP A 113 -3.69 0.46 2.49
C ASP A 113 -4.93 0.76 1.62
N LYS A 114 -6.06 0.20 1.98
CA LYS A 114 -7.32 0.41 1.25
C LYS A 114 -7.91 1.81 1.49
N LEU A 115 -7.76 2.33 2.69
CA LEU A 115 -8.21 3.69 3.01
C LEU A 115 -7.42 4.74 2.22
N ASP A 116 -6.10 4.63 2.18
CA ASP A 116 -5.25 5.54 1.37
C ASP A 116 -5.68 5.50 -0.10
N MET A 117 -5.86 4.31 -0.65
CA MET A 117 -6.32 4.15 -2.04
C MET A 117 -7.67 4.84 -2.28
N ALA A 118 -8.64 4.66 -1.39
CA ALA A 118 -9.96 5.26 -1.53
C ALA A 118 -9.93 6.78 -1.43
N LEU A 119 -9.15 7.31 -0.49
CA LEU A 119 -8.97 8.76 -0.33
C LEU A 119 -8.27 9.38 -1.55
N MET A 120 -7.23 8.72 -2.07
CA MET A 120 -6.55 9.18 -3.28
C MET A 120 -7.44 9.11 -4.51
N ALA A 121 -8.28 8.07 -4.62
CA ALA A 121 -9.28 8.00 -5.69
C ALA A 121 -10.19 9.23 -5.68
N ARG A 122 -10.69 9.63 -4.50
CA ARG A 122 -11.51 10.85 -4.36
C ARG A 122 -10.75 12.10 -4.77
N ILE A 123 -9.51 12.23 -4.33
CA ILE A 123 -8.67 13.40 -4.67
C ILE A 123 -8.45 13.49 -6.18
N TYR A 124 -8.16 12.36 -6.84
CA TYR A 124 -7.97 12.33 -8.29
C TYR A 124 -9.27 12.60 -9.05
N GLU A 125 -10.41 12.05 -8.60
CA GLU A 125 -11.72 12.37 -9.19
C GLU A 125 -12.00 13.88 -9.15
N GLU A 126 -11.79 14.50 -8.00
CA GLU A 126 -12.01 15.95 -7.81
C GLU A 126 -11.07 16.80 -8.68
N LYS A 127 -9.80 16.43 -8.78
CA LYS A 127 -8.80 17.20 -9.51
C LYS A 127 -8.84 16.99 -11.02
N GLN A 128 -9.18 15.80 -11.47
CA GLN A 128 -9.00 15.40 -12.86
C GLN A 128 -10.31 14.98 -13.57
N GLY A 129 -11.42 14.93 -12.84
CA GLY A 129 -12.71 14.58 -13.42
C GLY A 129 -12.84 13.11 -13.89
N LEU A 130 -12.05 12.22 -13.33
CA LEU A 130 -12.07 10.80 -13.65
C LEU A 130 -13.13 10.05 -12.85
N ASP A 131 -13.58 8.92 -13.36
CA ASP A 131 -14.40 7.96 -12.61
C ASP A 131 -13.48 6.85 -12.07
N LEU A 132 -13.23 6.90 -10.77
CA LEU A 132 -12.39 5.92 -10.05
C LEU A 132 -13.23 5.11 -9.05
N SER A 133 -14.53 5.01 -9.27
CA SER A 133 -15.48 4.32 -8.40
C SER A 133 -15.13 2.85 -8.15
N GLU A 134 -14.50 2.16 -9.12
CA GLU A 134 -14.08 0.77 -8.93
C GLU A 134 -13.06 0.62 -7.78
N PHE A 135 -12.16 1.59 -7.62
CA PHE A 135 -11.17 1.59 -6.54
C PHE A 135 -11.84 1.79 -5.19
N ILE A 136 -12.80 2.71 -5.12
CA ILE A 136 -13.57 2.98 -3.91
C ILE A 136 -14.42 1.76 -3.53
N THR A 137 -15.10 1.15 -4.50
CA THR A 137 -15.90 -0.08 -4.29
C THR A 137 -15.01 -1.22 -3.80
N SER A 138 -13.84 -1.40 -4.39
CA SER A 138 -12.88 -2.41 -3.96
C SER A 138 -12.39 -2.16 -2.53
N ALA A 139 -12.06 -0.91 -2.20
CA ALA A 139 -11.61 -0.54 -0.86
C ALA A 139 -12.69 -0.79 0.20
N ARG A 140 -13.96 -0.48 -0.10
CA ARG A 140 -15.06 -0.63 0.85
C ARG A 140 -15.30 -2.06 1.31
N LYS A 141 -14.84 -3.05 0.56
CA LYS A 141 -14.87 -4.45 1.01
C LYS A 141 -14.02 -4.69 2.27
N VAL A 142 -13.04 -3.83 2.51
CA VAL A 142 -12.15 -3.90 3.67
C VAL A 142 -12.48 -2.81 4.69
N ILE A 143 -12.67 -1.56 4.24
CA ILE A 143 -12.84 -0.41 5.13
C ILE A 143 -14.30 -0.15 5.55
N GLY A 144 -15.28 -0.79 4.88
CA GLY A 144 -16.72 -0.55 5.15
C GLY A 144 -17.14 0.88 4.78
N GLU A 145 -18.12 1.42 5.50
CA GLU A 145 -18.70 2.75 5.26
C GLU A 145 -17.88 3.88 5.92
N THR A 146 -16.57 3.86 5.75
CA THR A 146 -15.68 4.91 6.25
C THR A 146 -15.92 6.22 5.49
N ASN A 147 -15.93 7.34 6.21
CA ASN A 147 -16.05 8.67 5.61
C ASN A 147 -14.77 9.01 4.82
N LEU A 148 -14.94 9.30 3.53
CA LEU A 148 -13.86 9.61 2.59
C LEU A 148 -13.76 11.11 2.23
N LYS A 149 -14.33 11.98 3.07
CA LYS A 149 -14.24 13.44 2.89
C LYS A 149 -12.98 14.02 3.51
#